data_3e8b14169a3cf2acf2f49585ca96f098
#
_entry.id   3e8b14169a3cf2acf2f49585ca96f098
#
_cell.length_a   1.000
_cell.length_b   1.000
_cell.length_c   1.000
_cell.angle_alpha   90.00
_cell.angle_beta   90.00
_cell.angle_gamma   90.00
#
_symmetry.space_group_name_H-M   'P 1'
#
loop_
_entity.id
_entity.type
_entity.pdbx_description
1 polymer ?
#
loop_
_entity_poly.entity_id
_entity_poly.type
_entity_poly.pdbx_seq_one_letter_code
_entity_poly.pdbx_strand_id
1 'polypeptide(L)'
;MYFSKERLFKINLGIRKYKMSINWILLIIGGLFETCFAVSLGKAQQSSGKELWLWLLAFAISVSLSMLLLFKSMGGEKAIPVGTAYAVWTAIGAIGTVIAGIIIFKEPVNFWRVFFLSTLVISVVGLQMVSSHAA
;
A
#
# COMPACT_ATOMS: atom_id res chain seq x y z
N MET A 1 -45.55 -5.96 -4.37
CA MET A 1 -44.70 -5.59 -5.52
C MET A 1 -43.84 -4.34 -5.27
N TYR A 2 -44.25 -3.43 -4.43
CA TYR A 2 -43.41 -2.24 -4.03
C TYR A 2 -42.20 -2.57 -3.17
N PHE A 3 -42.23 -3.69 -2.44
CA PHE A 3 -41.18 -4.12 -1.52
C PHE A 3 -39.87 -4.57 -2.18
N SER A 4 -39.90 -4.88 -3.47
CA SER A 4 -38.77 -5.44 -4.21
C SER A 4 -37.76 -4.37 -4.66
N LYS A 5 -38.24 -3.19 -5.11
CA LYS A 5 -37.37 -2.12 -5.65
C LYS A 5 -36.54 -1.39 -4.57
N GLU A 6 -37.14 -1.16 -3.40
CA GLU A 6 -36.42 -0.54 -2.28
C GLU A 6 -35.35 -1.45 -1.70
N ARG A 7 -35.61 -2.77 -1.59
CA ARG A 7 -34.61 -3.73 -1.16
C ARG A 7 -33.46 -3.85 -2.17
N LEU A 8 -33.77 -3.91 -3.45
CA LEU A 8 -32.76 -3.95 -4.51
C LEU A 8 -31.94 -2.66 -4.54
N PHE A 9 -32.58 -1.51 -4.28
CA PHE A 9 -31.91 -0.22 -4.18
C PHE A 9 -30.98 -0.15 -2.95
N LYS A 10 -31.43 -0.63 -1.78
CA LYS A 10 -30.61 -0.73 -0.56
C LYS A 10 -29.47 -1.75 -0.69
N ILE A 11 -29.71 -2.88 -1.35
CA ILE A 11 -28.69 -3.90 -1.65
C ILE A 11 -27.66 -3.31 -2.64
N ASN A 12 -28.12 -2.60 -3.67
CA ASN A 12 -27.22 -1.98 -4.66
C ASN A 12 -26.40 -0.82 -4.06
N LEU A 13 -26.97 -0.05 -3.14
CA LEU A 13 -26.26 0.95 -2.34
C LEU A 13 -25.26 0.30 -1.37
N GLY A 14 -25.64 -0.83 -0.77
CA GLY A 14 -24.76 -1.64 0.09
C GLY A 14 -23.56 -2.20 -0.69
N ILE A 15 -23.81 -2.79 -1.84
CA ILE A 15 -22.78 -3.34 -2.74
C ILE A 15 -21.89 -2.22 -3.31
N ARG A 16 -22.43 -1.05 -3.61
CA ARG A 16 -21.65 0.14 -4.00
C ARG A 16 -20.71 0.62 -2.89
N LYS A 17 -21.12 0.46 -1.63
CA LYS A 17 -20.34 0.87 -0.47
C LYS A 17 -19.09 0.00 -0.25
N TYR A 18 -19.12 -1.25 -0.75
CA TYR A 18 -18.00 -2.21 -0.64
C TYR A 18 -17.09 -2.23 -1.88
N LYS A 19 -17.42 -1.52 -2.96
CA LYS A 19 -16.53 -1.42 -4.10
C LYS A 19 -15.36 -0.50 -3.74
N MET A 20 -14.23 -1.09 -3.46
CA MET A 20 -12.99 -0.36 -3.19
C MET A 20 -12.74 0.65 -4.33
N SER A 21 -12.55 1.91 -3.98
CA SER A 21 -12.29 2.94 -4.98
C SER A 21 -10.99 2.64 -5.71
N ILE A 22 -10.90 2.99 -6.98
CA ILE A 22 -9.67 2.85 -7.77
C ILE A 22 -8.47 3.53 -7.09
N ASN A 23 -8.70 4.62 -6.36
CA ASN A 23 -7.66 5.34 -5.63
C ASN A 23 -7.02 4.48 -4.54
N TRP A 24 -7.81 3.65 -3.84
CA TRP A 24 -7.29 2.70 -2.86
C TRP A 24 -6.47 1.59 -3.51
N ILE A 25 -6.90 1.10 -4.68
CA ILE A 25 -6.13 0.11 -5.44
C ILE A 25 -4.79 0.69 -5.88
N LEU A 26 -4.78 1.91 -6.42
CA LEU A 26 -3.55 2.62 -6.81
C LEU A 26 -2.61 2.81 -5.61
N LEU A 27 -3.16 3.16 -4.44
CA LEU A 27 -2.40 3.36 -3.23
C LEU A 27 -1.75 2.06 -2.74
N ILE A 28 -2.49 0.96 -2.72
CA ILE A 28 -1.97 -0.36 -2.32
C ILE A 28 -0.87 -0.81 -3.27
N ILE A 29 -1.08 -0.72 -4.59
CA ILE A 29 -0.06 -1.07 -5.59
C ILE A 29 1.17 -0.17 -5.44
N GLY A 30 0.97 1.14 -5.21
CA GLY A 30 2.05 2.07 -4.93
C GLY A 30 2.89 1.66 -3.72
N GLY A 31 2.25 1.26 -2.61
CA GLY A 31 2.92 0.74 -1.42
C GLY A 31 3.69 -0.56 -1.68
N LEU A 32 3.18 -1.44 -2.54
CA LEU A 32 3.91 -2.66 -2.95
C LEU A 32 5.15 -2.32 -3.78
N PHE A 33 5.11 -1.29 -4.63
CA PHE A 33 6.30 -0.79 -5.34
C PHE A 33 7.33 -0.17 -4.38
N GLU A 34 6.91 0.33 -3.22
CA GLU A 34 7.84 0.74 -2.15
C GLU A 34 8.69 -0.45 -1.69
N THR A 35 8.08 -1.61 -1.47
CA THR A 35 8.81 -2.85 -1.19
C THR A 35 9.80 -3.20 -2.32
N CYS A 36 9.39 -3.05 -3.57
CA CYS A 36 10.25 -3.34 -4.72
C CYS A 36 11.49 -2.44 -4.75
N PHE A 37 11.34 -1.14 -4.53
CA PHE A 37 12.53 -0.26 -4.53
C PHE A 37 13.40 -0.46 -3.29
N ALA A 38 12.83 -0.80 -2.13
CA ALA A 38 13.60 -1.13 -0.94
C ALA A 38 14.46 -2.41 -1.15
N VAL A 39 13.87 -3.45 -1.74
CA VAL A 39 14.60 -4.68 -2.11
C VAL A 39 15.69 -4.38 -3.15
N SER A 40 15.40 -3.55 -4.14
CA SER A 40 16.38 -3.16 -5.15
C SER A 40 17.58 -2.45 -4.56
N LEU A 41 17.38 -1.56 -3.59
CA LEU A 41 18.46 -0.92 -2.84
C LEU A 41 19.29 -1.93 -2.03
N GLY A 42 18.63 -2.84 -1.31
CA GLY A 42 19.31 -3.89 -0.54
C GLY A 42 20.15 -4.80 -1.43
N LYS A 43 19.67 -5.15 -2.61
CA LYS A 43 20.42 -5.94 -3.60
C LYS A 43 21.57 -5.14 -4.21
N ALA A 44 21.35 -3.86 -4.52
CA ALA A 44 22.40 -2.97 -5.02
C ALA A 44 23.60 -2.89 -4.05
N GLN A 45 23.32 -2.81 -2.72
CA GLN A 45 24.36 -2.79 -1.70
C GLN A 45 25.21 -4.08 -1.66
N GLN A 46 24.67 -5.19 -2.11
CA GLN A 46 25.37 -6.50 -2.14
C GLN A 46 25.98 -6.82 -3.52
N SER A 47 25.82 -5.94 -4.49
CA SER A 47 26.22 -6.12 -5.88
C SER A 47 27.35 -5.18 -6.27
N SER A 48 28.08 -5.51 -7.34
CA SER A 48 29.12 -4.66 -7.92
C SER A 48 29.07 -4.71 -9.46
N GLY A 49 29.77 -3.77 -10.10
CA GLY A 49 29.86 -3.74 -11.54
C GLY A 49 28.49 -3.57 -12.25
N LYS A 50 28.21 -4.41 -13.23
CA LYS A 50 26.97 -4.34 -14.02
C LYS A 50 25.73 -4.64 -13.20
N GLU A 51 25.80 -5.57 -12.25
CA GLU A 51 24.68 -5.92 -11.37
C GLU A 51 24.23 -4.74 -10.50
N LEU A 52 25.17 -3.98 -9.96
CA LEU A 52 24.87 -2.77 -9.22
C LEU A 52 24.01 -1.81 -10.04
N TRP A 53 24.39 -1.55 -11.28
CA TRP A 53 23.66 -0.64 -12.17
C TRP A 53 22.26 -1.16 -12.54
N LEU A 54 22.12 -2.47 -12.71
CA LEU A 54 20.79 -3.09 -12.96
C LEU A 54 19.86 -2.90 -11.75
N TRP A 55 20.36 -3.11 -10.54
CA TRP A 55 19.56 -2.90 -9.34
C TRP A 55 19.24 -1.42 -9.09
N LEU A 56 20.16 -0.51 -9.39
CA LEU A 56 19.88 0.94 -9.31
C LEU A 56 18.84 1.37 -10.36
N LEU A 57 18.85 0.78 -11.56
CA LEU A 57 17.81 1.01 -12.57
C LEU A 57 16.45 0.49 -12.09
N ALA A 58 16.41 -0.73 -11.55
CA ALA A 58 15.20 -1.30 -10.96
C ALA A 58 14.65 -0.44 -9.81
N PHE A 59 15.53 0.11 -8.97
CA PHE A 59 15.18 1.09 -7.94
C PHE A 59 14.54 2.34 -8.56
N ALA A 60 15.17 2.96 -9.56
CA ALA A 60 14.68 4.19 -10.19
C ALA A 60 13.30 3.99 -10.82
N ILE A 61 13.07 2.87 -11.51
CA ILE A 61 11.77 2.53 -12.10
C ILE A 61 10.73 2.32 -11.00
N SER A 62 11.04 1.52 -9.99
CA SER A 62 10.10 1.18 -8.91
C SER A 62 9.70 2.40 -8.09
N VAL A 63 10.65 3.26 -7.72
CA VAL A 63 10.33 4.49 -6.95
C VAL A 63 9.51 5.46 -7.78
N SER A 64 9.79 5.60 -9.08
CA SER A 64 9.01 6.46 -9.98
C SER A 64 7.56 5.98 -10.09
N LEU A 65 7.35 4.67 -10.29
CA LEU A 65 6.01 4.08 -10.34
C LEU A 65 5.29 4.21 -9.00
N SER A 66 5.97 3.95 -7.89
CA SER A 66 5.41 4.09 -6.54
C SER A 66 4.90 5.51 -6.28
N MET A 67 5.72 6.52 -6.58
CA MET A 67 5.35 7.93 -6.41
C MET A 67 4.21 8.36 -7.32
N LEU A 68 4.20 7.91 -8.59
CA LEU A 68 3.11 8.21 -9.52
C LEU A 68 1.77 7.62 -9.06
N LEU A 69 1.79 6.40 -8.56
CA LEU A 69 0.58 5.74 -8.04
C LEU A 69 0.07 6.41 -6.77
N LEU A 70 0.97 6.78 -5.86
CA LEU A 70 0.65 7.57 -4.67
C LEU A 70 0.03 8.92 -5.06
N PHE A 71 0.65 9.65 -5.97
CA PHE A 71 0.13 10.92 -6.47
C PHE A 71 -1.27 10.78 -7.07
N LYS A 72 -1.48 9.78 -7.92
CA LYS A 72 -2.80 9.52 -8.54
C LYS A 72 -3.87 9.14 -7.51
N SER A 73 -3.49 8.44 -6.44
CA SER A 73 -4.45 8.05 -5.39
C SER A 73 -5.03 9.24 -4.63
N MET A 74 -4.31 10.35 -4.62
CA MET A 74 -4.70 11.61 -3.97
C MET A 74 -5.47 12.56 -4.90
N GLY A 75 -5.77 12.15 -6.14
CA GLY A 75 -6.46 12.99 -7.13
C GLY A 75 -7.87 12.52 -7.46
N GLY A 76 -8.64 13.40 -8.12
CA GLY A 76 -9.98 13.11 -8.63
C GLY A 76 -11.09 13.23 -7.58
N GLU A 77 -12.31 12.82 -7.97
CA GLU A 77 -13.53 12.95 -7.14
C GLU A 77 -13.48 12.13 -5.83
N LYS A 78 -12.72 11.04 -5.83
CA LYS A 78 -12.55 10.14 -4.65
C LYS A 78 -11.14 10.21 -4.11
N ALA A 79 -10.55 11.40 -4.13
CA ALA A 79 -9.20 11.64 -3.62
C ALA A 79 -9.06 11.18 -2.16
N ILE A 80 -7.99 10.46 -1.89
CA ILE A 80 -7.62 10.10 -0.51
C ILE A 80 -6.87 11.30 0.08
N PRO A 81 -7.23 11.76 1.29
CA PRO A 81 -6.50 12.85 1.95
C PRO A 81 -5.00 12.54 2.05
N VAL A 82 -4.16 13.54 1.83
CA VAL A 82 -2.69 13.38 1.74
C VAL A 82 -2.10 12.65 2.94
N GLY A 83 -2.49 13.05 4.16
CA GLY A 83 -1.99 12.41 5.38
C GLY A 83 -2.36 10.93 5.47
N THR A 84 -3.60 10.58 5.11
CA THR A 84 -4.08 9.19 5.09
C THR A 84 -3.39 8.39 3.99
N ALA A 85 -3.30 8.93 2.78
CA ALA A 85 -2.65 8.27 1.65
C ALA A 85 -1.19 7.95 1.98
N TYR A 86 -0.46 8.92 2.50
CA TYR A 86 0.94 8.75 2.84
C TYR A 86 1.16 7.74 3.97
N ALA A 87 0.34 7.80 5.04
CA ALA A 87 0.43 6.87 6.17
C ALA A 87 0.15 5.42 5.73
N VAL A 88 -0.89 5.19 4.93
CA VAL A 88 -1.24 3.86 4.43
C VAL A 88 -0.19 3.33 3.46
N TRP A 89 0.26 4.16 2.52
CA TRP A 89 1.31 3.82 1.57
C TRP A 89 2.61 3.40 2.28
N THR A 90 3.10 4.22 3.21
CA THR A 90 4.30 3.91 4.02
C THR A 90 4.14 2.62 4.83
N ALA A 91 2.96 2.40 5.42
CA ALA A 91 2.72 1.19 6.22
C ALA A 91 2.75 -0.08 5.35
N ILE A 92 2.14 -0.06 4.17
CA ILE A 92 2.18 -1.19 3.22
C ILE A 92 3.61 -1.47 2.79
N GLY A 93 4.36 -0.43 2.43
CA GLY A 93 5.76 -0.54 2.05
C GLY A 93 6.64 -1.07 3.18
N ALA A 94 6.46 -0.56 4.40
CA ALA A 94 7.21 -1.01 5.58
C ALA A 94 6.95 -2.49 5.89
N ILE A 95 5.68 -2.92 5.89
CA ILE A 95 5.30 -4.33 6.10
C ILE A 95 5.93 -5.21 5.01
N GLY A 96 5.75 -4.83 3.76
CA GLY A 96 6.30 -5.56 2.62
C GLY A 96 7.83 -5.65 2.68
N THR A 97 8.50 -4.56 3.04
CA THR A 97 9.97 -4.53 3.17
C THR A 97 10.48 -5.42 4.29
N VAL A 98 9.78 -5.47 5.44
CA VAL A 98 10.17 -6.39 6.53
C VAL A 98 9.97 -7.84 6.11
N ILE A 99 8.86 -8.17 5.44
CA ILE A 99 8.63 -9.53 4.92
C ILE A 99 9.71 -9.90 3.89
N ALA A 100 10.02 -9.01 2.96
CA ALA A 100 11.09 -9.20 1.99
C ALA A 100 12.46 -9.33 2.67
N GLY A 101 12.74 -8.55 3.71
CA GLY A 101 13.94 -8.64 4.52
C GLY A 101 14.14 -10.03 5.13
N ILE A 102 13.06 -10.58 5.68
CA ILE A 102 13.08 -11.93 6.26
C ILE A 102 13.31 -13.01 5.18
N ILE A 103 12.58 -12.93 4.05
CA ILE A 103 12.60 -13.98 3.02
C ILE A 103 13.84 -13.88 2.14
N ILE A 104 14.19 -12.68 1.65
CA ILE A 104 15.25 -12.46 0.66
C ILE A 104 16.60 -12.28 1.32
N PHE A 105 16.66 -11.46 2.38
CA PHE A 105 17.91 -11.11 3.08
C PHE A 105 18.14 -11.97 4.33
N LYS A 106 17.22 -12.91 4.64
CA LYS A 106 17.29 -13.83 5.78
C LYS A 106 17.49 -13.12 7.12
N GLU A 107 16.85 -11.97 7.28
CA GLU A 107 16.89 -11.22 8.52
C GLU A 107 16.19 -12.00 9.66
N PRO A 108 16.69 -11.91 10.90
CA PRO A 108 16.11 -12.64 12.02
C PRO A 108 14.71 -12.12 12.35
N VAL A 109 13.79 -13.04 12.61
CA VAL A 109 12.45 -12.73 13.14
C VAL A 109 12.53 -12.71 14.66
N ASN A 110 12.09 -11.61 15.26
CA ASN A 110 11.95 -11.53 16.71
C ASN A 110 10.52 -11.07 17.09
N PHE A 111 10.15 -11.38 18.34
CA PHE A 111 8.82 -11.06 18.86
C PHE A 111 8.46 -9.58 18.74
N TRP A 112 9.36 -8.67 19.07
CA TRP A 112 9.10 -7.24 19.02
C TRP A 112 8.85 -6.73 17.62
N ARG A 113 9.54 -7.29 16.63
CA ARG A 113 9.33 -6.95 15.22
C ARG A 113 7.92 -7.32 14.77
N VAL A 114 7.47 -8.52 15.10
CA VAL A 114 6.11 -8.99 14.79
C VAL A 114 5.07 -8.16 15.54
N PHE A 115 5.29 -7.87 16.81
CA PHE A 115 4.39 -7.04 17.64
C PHE A 115 4.19 -5.65 17.03
N PHE A 116 5.26 -4.94 16.70
CA PHE A 116 5.14 -3.59 16.14
C PHE A 116 4.58 -3.59 14.72
N LEU A 117 4.85 -4.58 13.89
CA LEU A 117 4.22 -4.72 12.58
C LEU A 117 2.71 -4.96 12.70
N SER A 118 2.29 -5.81 13.62
CA SER A 118 0.87 -6.05 13.87
C SER A 118 0.16 -4.78 14.33
N THR A 119 0.78 -4.01 15.21
CA THR A 119 0.26 -2.71 15.66
C THR A 119 0.14 -1.74 14.49
N LEU A 120 1.13 -1.69 13.59
CA LEU A 120 1.10 -0.86 12.39
C LEU A 120 -0.09 -1.22 11.49
N VAL A 121 -0.32 -2.52 11.23
CA VAL A 121 -1.45 -3.00 10.42
C VAL A 121 -2.78 -2.57 11.03
N ILE A 122 -2.97 -2.76 12.35
CA ILE A 122 -4.18 -2.37 13.07
C ILE A 122 -4.40 -0.86 12.96
N SER A 123 -3.35 -0.06 13.13
CA SER A 123 -3.43 1.40 13.02
C SER A 123 -3.82 1.86 11.63
N VAL A 124 -3.30 1.23 10.58
CA VAL A 124 -3.63 1.55 9.18
C VAL A 124 -5.08 1.19 8.85
N VAL A 125 -5.56 0.03 9.29
CA VAL A 125 -6.96 -0.36 9.11
C VAL A 125 -7.89 0.62 9.84
N GLY A 126 -7.54 0.99 11.08
CA GLY A 126 -8.28 1.99 11.84
C GLY A 126 -8.34 3.35 11.12
N LEU A 127 -7.21 3.81 10.59
CA LEU A 127 -7.14 5.06 9.83
C LEU A 127 -8.01 5.02 8.56
N GLN A 128 -8.00 3.90 7.84
CA GLN A 128 -8.85 3.70 6.67
C GLN A 128 -10.33 3.78 7.03
N MET A 129 -10.74 3.15 8.15
CA MET A 129 -12.13 3.17 8.61
C MET A 129 -12.59 4.57 8.97
N VAL A 130 -11.78 5.32 9.71
CA VAL A 130 -12.10 6.71 10.09
C VAL A 130 -12.17 7.61 8.85
N SER A 131 -11.24 7.49 7.91
CA SER A 131 -11.21 8.28 6.69
C SER A 131 -12.39 8.00 5.76
N SER A 132 -12.89 6.76 5.72
CA SER A 132 -14.06 6.39 4.92
C SER A 132 -15.37 6.96 5.48
N HIS A 133 -15.43 7.30 6.77
CA HIS A 133 -16.60 7.92 7.41
C HIS A 133 -16.56 9.45 7.32
N ALA A 134 -15.40 10.05 7.13
CA ALA A 134 -15.22 11.49 7.01
C ALA A 134 -15.45 12.04 5.59
N ALA A 135 -15.56 11.15 4.62
CA ALA A 135 -15.89 11.46 3.22
C ALA A 135 -17.35 11.15 2.92
#